data_42527529a74c8b2a9d3487dccf7c6df2
#
_entry.id   42527529a74c8b2a9d3487dccf7c6df2
#
_cell.length_a   1.000
_cell.length_b   1.000
_cell.length_c   1.000
_cell.angle_alpha   90.00
_cell.angle_beta   90.00
_cell.angle_gamma   90.00
#
_symmetry.space_group_name_H-M   'P 1'
#
loop_
_entity.id
_entity.type
_entity.pdbx_description
1 polymer ?
#
loop_
_entity_poly.entity_id
_entity_poly.type
_entity_poly.pdbx_seq_one_letter_code
_entity_poly.pdbx_strand_id
1 'polypeptide(L)'
;MTQQTMAGANMGIGIVGSLFAGLGQAESGKQEQKAFDYNAQVDLLNMGNNMVANEQRYSQLVGKQATAYAASGVDITSGSPLLMMAATAGRGGRQAEQIYQQGTEAATLESYYGKLAAWRGKMAGIGTFLSGISKSAQGYLSATGYVPGGSTSDAVGAVPSPVWTGTNW
;
A
#
# COMPACT_ATOMS: atom_id res chain seq x y z
N MET A 1 -33.28 36.59 26.55
CA MET A 1 -32.64 35.29 26.20
C MET A 1 -31.15 35.54 26.18
N THR A 2 -30.46 34.94 27.10
CA THR A 2 -29.09 35.27 27.49
C THR A 2 -28.07 34.65 26.49
N GLN A 3 -27.01 35.40 26.17
CA GLN A 3 -25.90 34.98 25.27
C GLN A 3 -25.29 33.59 25.64
N GLN A 4 -25.44 33.14 26.86
CA GLN A 4 -24.97 31.84 27.36
C GLN A 4 -25.66 30.64 26.67
N THR A 5 -26.91 30.77 26.24
CA THR A 5 -27.63 29.66 25.56
C THR A 5 -27.15 29.46 24.13
N MET A 6 -26.66 30.53 23.45
CA MET A 6 -26.10 30.41 22.12
C MET A 6 -24.67 29.81 22.08
N ALA A 7 -23.87 30.08 23.12
CA ALA A 7 -22.52 29.52 23.22
C ALA A 7 -22.51 27.99 23.38
N GLY A 8 -23.46 27.47 24.17
CA GLY A 8 -23.61 26.01 24.34
C GLY A 8 -24.04 25.26 23.06
N ALA A 9 -24.90 25.88 22.26
CA ALA A 9 -25.36 25.29 20.98
C ALA A 9 -24.24 25.21 19.95
N ASN A 10 -23.38 26.24 19.85
CA ASN A 10 -22.25 26.26 18.93
C ASN A 10 -21.15 25.27 19.32
N MET A 11 -20.94 25.02 20.62
CA MET A 11 -19.97 24.03 21.09
C MET A 11 -20.38 22.61 20.74
N GLY A 12 -21.68 22.27 20.86
CA GLY A 12 -22.21 20.97 20.47
C GLY A 12 -22.03 20.67 18.98
N ILE A 13 -22.28 21.66 18.11
CA ILE A 13 -22.15 21.52 16.67
C ILE A 13 -20.67 21.31 16.26
N GLY A 14 -19.74 22.01 16.89
CA GLY A 14 -18.30 21.88 16.61
C GLY A 14 -17.74 20.51 16.96
N ILE A 15 -18.13 19.94 18.09
CA ILE A 15 -17.68 18.61 18.53
C ILE A 15 -18.28 17.50 17.64
N VAL A 16 -19.57 17.59 17.33
CA VAL A 16 -20.24 16.61 16.47
C VAL A 16 -19.64 16.67 15.05
N GLY A 17 -19.42 17.85 14.48
CA GLY A 17 -18.80 18.02 13.17
C GLY A 17 -17.40 17.43 13.08
N SER A 18 -16.56 17.61 14.09
CA SER A 18 -15.20 17.04 14.12
C SER A 18 -15.19 15.52 14.31
N LEU A 19 -16.16 14.96 15.04
CA LEU A 19 -16.35 13.51 15.13
C LEU A 19 -16.68 12.89 13.77
N PHE A 20 -17.64 13.46 13.04
CA PHE A 20 -17.99 12.97 11.70
C PHE A 20 -16.84 13.13 10.71
N ALA A 21 -16.11 14.23 10.72
CA ALA A 21 -14.95 14.44 9.88
C ALA A 21 -13.81 13.45 10.21
N GLY A 22 -13.55 13.17 11.49
CA GLY A 22 -12.56 12.20 11.92
C GLY A 22 -12.93 10.77 11.54
N LEU A 23 -14.19 10.39 11.65
CA LEU A 23 -14.69 9.08 11.22
C LEU A 23 -14.60 8.91 9.70
N GLY A 24 -14.95 9.94 8.92
CA GLY A 24 -14.83 9.93 7.47
C GLY A 24 -13.38 9.72 6.99
N GLN A 25 -12.40 10.34 7.63
CA GLN A 25 -10.99 10.15 7.32
C GLN A 25 -10.47 8.76 7.69
N ALA A 26 -10.92 8.20 8.82
CA ALA A 26 -10.56 6.84 9.19
C ALA A 26 -11.18 5.81 8.24
N GLU A 27 -12.36 6.09 7.69
CA GLU A 27 -13.02 5.23 6.73
C GLU A 27 -12.38 5.31 5.34
N SER A 28 -11.96 6.47 4.88
CA SER A 28 -11.20 6.63 3.63
C SER A 28 -9.89 5.82 3.66
N GLY A 29 -9.14 5.86 4.76
CA GLY A 29 -7.94 5.04 4.92
C GLY A 29 -8.19 3.53 4.86
N LYS A 30 -9.35 3.07 5.34
CA LYS A 30 -9.76 1.66 5.20
C LYS A 30 -10.17 1.30 3.76
N GLN A 31 -10.78 2.22 3.02
CA GLN A 31 -11.11 2.02 1.62
C GLN A 31 -9.87 1.96 0.75
N GLU A 32 -8.90 2.84 1.00
CA GLU A 32 -7.57 2.78 0.37
C GLU A 32 -6.87 1.45 0.68
N GLN A 33 -6.90 1.00 1.92
CA GLN A 33 -6.35 -0.32 2.28
C GLN A 33 -6.97 -1.43 1.46
N LYS A 34 -8.31 -1.46 1.32
CA LYS A 34 -9.00 -2.49 0.51
C LYS A 34 -8.59 -2.43 -0.96
N ALA A 35 -8.35 -1.23 -1.51
CA ALA A 35 -7.88 -1.08 -2.88
C ALA A 35 -6.47 -1.67 -3.05
N PHE A 36 -5.55 -1.41 -2.12
CA PHE A 36 -4.22 -2.00 -2.11
C PHE A 36 -4.26 -3.53 -1.92
N ASP A 37 -5.09 -4.04 -1.01
CA ASP A 37 -5.27 -5.48 -0.81
C ASP A 37 -5.83 -6.16 -2.07
N TYR A 38 -6.73 -5.50 -2.79
CA TYR A 38 -7.23 -5.98 -4.08
C TYR A 38 -6.12 -5.98 -5.15
N ASN A 39 -5.33 -4.92 -5.26
CA ASN A 39 -4.20 -4.85 -6.18
C ASN A 39 -3.18 -5.95 -5.89
N ALA A 40 -2.85 -6.20 -4.63
CA ALA A 40 -1.97 -7.30 -4.24
C ALA A 40 -2.51 -8.67 -4.71
N GLN A 41 -3.83 -8.90 -4.63
CA GLN A 41 -4.44 -10.12 -5.16
C GLN A 41 -4.35 -10.19 -6.69
N VAL A 42 -4.55 -9.08 -7.39
CA VAL A 42 -4.40 -9.00 -8.85
C VAL A 42 -2.96 -9.30 -9.27
N ASP A 43 -1.97 -8.79 -8.54
CA ASP A 43 -0.56 -9.07 -8.81
C ASP A 43 -0.22 -10.55 -8.63
N LEU A 44 -0.75 -11.20 -7.59
CA LEU A 44 -0.59 -12.64 -7.41
C LEU A 44 -1.28 -13.47 -8.52
N LEU A 45 -2.45 -13.05 -8.97
CA LEU A 45 -3.13 -13.70 -10.10
C LEU A 45 -2.35 -13.53 -11.41
N ASN A 46 -1.83 -12.33 -11.66
CA ASN A 46 -0.99 -12.04 -12.82
C ASN A 46 0.31 -12.85 -12.78
N MET A 47 0.93 -12.96 -11.61
CA MET A 47 2.09 -13.84 -11.39
C MET A 47 1.75 -15.29 -11.76
N GLY A 48 0.64 -15.83 -11.25
CA GLY A 48 0.18 -17.18 -11.56
C GLY A 48 -0.02 -17.40 -13.07
N ASN A 49 -0.71 -16.48 -13.73
CA ASN A 49 -0.92 -16.53 -15.17
C ASN A 49 0.39 -16.47 -15.96
N ASN A 50 1.33 -15.63 -15.56
CA ASN A 50 2.64 -15.51 -16.18
C ASN A 50 3.48 -16.78 -15.99
N MET A 51 3.38 -17.43 -14.82
CA MET A 51 4.04 -18.71 -14.58
C MET A 51 3.51 -19.81 -15.50
N VAL A 52 2.17 -19.92 -15.65
CA VAL A 52 1.54 -20.89 -16.57
C VAL A 52 1.95 -20.61 -18.02
N ALA A 53 1.92 -19.34 -18.44
CA ALA A 53 2.34 -18.95 -19.78
C ALA A 53 3.83 -19.28 -20.03
N ASN A 54 4.69 -19.05 -19.04
CA ASN A 54 6.11 -19.41 -19.10
C ASN A 54 6.30 -20.93 -19.23
N GLU A 55 5.62 -21.72 -18.43
CA GLU A 55 5.68 -23.19 -18.50
C GLU A 55 5.24 -23.71 -19.87
N GLN A 56 4.11 -23.23 -20.37
CA GLN A 56 3.61 -23.60 -21.70
C GLN A 56 4.61 -23.24 -22.80
N ARG A 57 5.22 -22.04 -22.72
CA ARG A 57 6.21 -21.60 -23.70
C ARG A 57 7.44 -22.51 -23.72
N TYR A 58 8.00 -22.82 -22.55
CA TYR A 58 9.21 -23.65 -22.47
C TYR A 58 8.92 -25.11 -22.78
N SER A 59 7.76 -25.64 -22.39
CA SER A 59 7.30 -26.98 -22.79
C SER A 59 7.19 -27.10 -24.31
N GLN A 60 6.58 -26.11 -24.99
CA GLN A 60 6.52 -26.07 -26.44
C GLN A 60 7.91 -25.96 -27.09
N LEU A 61 8.84 -25.18 -26.53
CA LEU A 61 10.20 -25.07 -27.04
C LEU A 61 10.94 -26.40 -26.96
N VAL A 62 10.86 -27.08 -25.80
CA VAL A 62 11.45 -28.41 -25.62
C VAL A 62 10.82 -29.42 -26.61
N GLY A 63 9.48 -29.40 -26.76
CA GLY A 63 8.79 -30.26 -27.71
C GLY A 63 9.22 -30.01 -29.14
N LYS A 64 9.34 -28.74 -29.57
CA LYS A 64 9.86 -28.39 -30.90
C LYS A 64 11.31 -28.85 -31.11
N GLN A 65 12.18 -28.71 -30.12
CA GLN A 65 13.55 -29.21 -30.17
C GLN A 65 13.58 -30.73 -30.33
N ALA A 66 12.79 -31.46 -29.52
CA ALA A 66 12.68 -32.91 -29.61
C ALA A 66 12.23 -33.37 -31.01
N THR A 67 11.17 -32.72 -31.53
CA THR A 67 10.68 -33.04 -32.88
C THR A 67 11.72 -32.75 -33.95
N ALA A 68 12.46 -31.66 -33.89
CA ALA A 68 13.49 -31.27 -34.82
C ALA A 68 14.66 -32.29 -34.80
N TYR A 69 15.12 -32.69 -33.62
CA TYR A 69 16.16 -33.70 -33.50
C TYR A 69 15.70 -35.07 -34.02
N ALA A 70 14.49 -35.49 -33.65
CA ALA A 70 13.94 -36.76 -34.16
C ALA A 70 13.79 -36.78 -35.69
N ALA A 71 13.33 -35.66 -36.26
CA ALA A 71 13.23 -35.52 -37.76
C ALA A 71 14.58 -35.57 -38.45
N SER A 72 15.65 -35.16 -37.79
CA SER A 72 17.02 -35.26 -38.32
C SER A 72 17.69 -36.60 -38.06
N GLY A 73 16.98 -37.58 -37.48
CA GLY A 73 17.52 -38.90 -37.12
C GLY A 73 18.51 -38.92 -35.96
N VAL A 74 18.56 -37.86 -35.18
CA VAL A 74 19.44 -37.74 -34.01
C VAL A 74 18.73 -38.34 -32.77
N ASP A 75 19.47 -39.18 -32.04
CA ASP A 75 18.99 -39.73 -30.78
C ASP A 75 18.83 -38.62 -29.72
N ILE A 76 17.60 -38.44 -29.22
CA ILE A 76 17.24 -37.41 -28.23
C ILE A 76 17.43 -37.87 -26.76
N THR A 77 17.72 -39.16 -26.57
CA THR A 77 17.83 -39.74 -25.23
C THR A 77 19.24 -39.64 -24.63
N SER A 78 20.21 -39.24 -25.44
CA SER A 78 21.61 -39.18 -25.04
C SER A 78 22.37 -38.00 -25.69
N GLY A 79 23.51 -37.65 -25.13
CA GLY A 79 24.45 -36.70 -25.71
C GLY A 79 23.99 -35.24 -25.75
N SER A 80 24.45 -34.48 -26.73
CA SER A 80 24.21 -33.04 -26.84
C SER A 80 22.75 -32.64 -26.99
N PRO A 81 21.87 -33.36 -27.70
CA PRO A 81 20.44 -32.99 -27.80
C PRO A 81 19.75 -33.02 -26.45
N LEU A 82 20.00 -34.05 -25.61
CA LEU A 82 19.45 -34.13 -24.29
C LEU A 82 19.91 -32.95 -23.41
N LEU A 83 21.19 -32.59 -23.45
CA LEU A 83 21.74 -31.45 -22.71
C LEU A 83 21.12 -30.12 -23.12
N MET A 84 20.89 -29.92 -24.42
CA MET A 84 20.24 -28.70 -24.94
C MET A 84 18.77 -28.59 -24.48
N MET A 85 18.03 -29.69 -24.52
CA MET A 85 16.65 -29.71 -24.03
C MET A 85 16.60 -29.46 -22.50
N ALA A 86 17.50 -30.08 -21.74
CA ALA A 86 17.63 -29.87 -20.31
C ALA A 86 18.02 -28.41 -19.98
N ALA A 87 18.94 -27.82 -20.75
CA ALA A 87 19.30 -26.41 -20.60
C ALA A 87 18.13 -25.47 -20.90
N THR A 88 17.29 -25.81 -21.90
CA THR A 88 16.09 -25.02 -22.24
C THR A 88 15.05 -25.11 -21.11
N ALA A 89 14.80 -26.31 -20.59
CA ALA A 89 13.91 -26.50 -19.42
C ALA A 89 14.44 -25.75 -18.18
N GLY A 90 15.75 -25.82 -17.92
CA GLY A 90 16.38 -25.08 -16.82
C GLY A 90 16.29 -23.56 -16.95
N ARG A 91 16.28 -23.01 -18.17
CA ARG A 91 16.00 -21.57 -18.39
C ARG A 91 14.56 -21.23 -18.05
N GLY A 92 13.61 -22.09 -18.41
CA GLY A 92 12.20 -21.95 -18.04
C GLY A 92 12.01 -21.90 -16.53
N GLY A 93 12.68 -22.79 -15.80
CA GLY A 93 12.66 -22.82 -14.34
C GLY A 93 13.21 -21.55 -13.70
N ARG A 94 14.35 -21.04 -14.18
CA ARG A 94 14.91 -19.75 -13.68
C ARG A 94 14.00 -18.57 -13.96
N GLN A 95 13.36 -18.54 -15.14
CA GLN A 95 12.41 -17.49 -15.47
C GLN A 95 11.15 -17.59 -14.61
N ALA A 96 10.66 -18.78 -14.31
CA ALA A 96 9.55 -18.98 -13.38
C ALA A 96 9.88 -18.44 -11.98
N GLU A 97 11.09 -18.71 -11.49
CA GLU A 97 11.58 -18.17 -10.22
C GLU A 97 11.58 -16.64 -10.19
N GLN A 98 12.06 -16.00 -11.25
CA GLN A 98 12.04 -14.54 -11.37
C GLN A 98 10.60 -13.98 -11.38
N ILE A 99 9.68 -14.61 -12.11
CA ILE A 99 8.26 -14.23 -12.12
C ILE A 99 7.67 -14.35 -10.72
N TYR A 100 7.98 -15.43 -10.01
CA TYR A 100 7.52 -15.64 -8.64
C TYR A 100 8.03 -14.57 -7.68
N GLN A 101 9.34 -14.29 -7.70
CA GLN A 101 9.94 -13.26 -6.84
C GLN A 101 9.32 -11.87 -7.12
N GLN A 102 9.27 -11.46 -8.38
CA GLN A 102 8.68 -10.17 -8.75
C GLN A 102 7.22 -10.04 -8.34
N GLY A 103 6.41 -11.07 -8.55
CA GLY A 103 4.99 -11.05 -8.18
C GLY A 103 4.75 -11.02 -6.67
N THR A 104 5.55 -11.77 -5.91
CA THR A 104 5.46 -11.78 -4.43
C THR A 104 5.96 -10.47 -3.83
N GLU A 105 7.02 -9.88 -4.37
CA GLU A 105 7.52 -8.57 -3.94
C GLU A 105 6.49 -7.47 -4.22
N ALA A 106 5.89 -7.43 -5.42
CA ALA A 106 4.85 -6.48 -5.78
C ALA A 106 3.65 -6.58 -4.82
N ALA A 107 3.11 -7.79 -4.62
CA ALA A 107 1.98 -8.02 -3.72
C ALA A 107 2.30 -7.65 -2.25
N THR A 108 3.53 -7.89 -1.81
CA THR A 108 3.98 -7.52 -0.46
C THR A 108 4.04 -6.01 -0.29
N LEU A 109 4.58 -5.28 -1.27
CA LEU A 109 4.64 -3.82 -1.26
C LEU A 109 3.24 -3.21 -1.25
N GLU A 110 2.32 -3.70 -2.09
CA GLU A 110 0.92 -3.25 -2.10
C GLU A 110 0.26 -3.44 -0.73
N SER A 111 0.41 -4.62 -0.12
CA SER A 111 -0.14 -4.89 1.21
C SER A 111 0.46 -4.00 2.31
N TYR A 112 1.75 -3.66 2.20
CA TYR A 112 2.40 -2.72 3.10
C TYR A 112 1.84 -1.30 2.95
N TYR A 113 1.68 -0.81 1.71
CA TYR A 113 1.07 0.49 1.44
C TYR A 113 -0.37 0.55 1.92
N GLY A 114 -1.13 -0.52 1.78
CA GLY A 114 -2.48 -0.63 2.33
C GLY A 114 -2.53 -0.44 3.85
N LYS A 115 -1.65 -1.11 4.58
CA LYS A 115 -1.53 -0.94 6.04
C LYS A 115 -1.13 0.48 6.42
N LEU A 116 -0.23 1.09 5.67
CA LEU A 116 0.21 2.47 5.88
C LEU A 116 -0.92 3.47 5.62
N ALA A 117 -1.72 3.27 4.56
CA ALA A 117 -2.88 4.09 4.25
C ALA A 117 -3.93 4.02 5.37
N ALA A 118 -4.23 2.82 5.87
CA ALA A 118 -5.14 2.64 7.01
C ALA A 118 -4.63 3.33 8.28
N TRP A 119 -3.33 3.24 8.56
CA TRP A 119 -2.71 3.91 9.70
C TRP A 119 -2.78 5.44 9.56
N ARG A 120 -2.45 5.97 8.38
CA ARG A 120 -2.55 7.42 8.08
C ARG A 120 -3.98 7.92 8.24
N GLY A 121 -4.97 7.19 7.73
CA GLY A 121 -6.37 7.52 7.89
C GLY A 121 -6.81 7.59 9.36
N LYS A 122 -6.35 6.63 10.19
CA LYS A 122 -6.61 6.65 11.64
C LYS A 122 -5.96 7.86 12.32
N MET A 123 -4.69 8.15 12.01
CA MET A 123 -3.97 9.30 12.61
C MET A 123 -4.59 10.63 12.18
N ALA A 124 -4.96 10.78 10.92
CA ALA A 124 -5.66 11.95 10.42
C ALA A 124 -7.02 12.15 11.12
N GLY A 125 -7.77 11.06 11.34
CA GLY A 125 -9.02 11.09 12.08
C GLY A 125 -8.84 11.58 13.53
N ILE A 126 -7.83 11.09 14.23
CA ILE A 126 -7.49 11.54 15.59
C ILE A 126 -7.07 13.02 15.59
N GLY A 127 -6.24 13.44 14.64
CA GLY A 127 -5.81 14.83 14.50
C GLY A 127 -6.98 15.80 14.28
N THR A 128 -7.92 15.42 13.42
CA THR A 128 -9.14 16.19 13.16
C THR A 128 -10.03 16.30 14.41
N PHE A 129 -10.17 15.20 15.14
CA PHE A 129 -10.92 15.19 16.40
C PHE A 129 -10.29 16.12 17.45
N LEU A 130 -8.97 16.01 17.66
CA LEU A 130 -8.27 16.86 18.62
C LEU A 130 -8.33 18.34 18.25
N SER A 131 -8.19 18.68 16.96
CA SER A 131 -8.31 20.06 16.46
C SER A 131 -9.72 20.61 16.65
N GLY A 132 -10.75 19.78 16.53
CA GLY A 132 -12.14 20.13 16.79
C GLY A 132 -12.38 20.48 18.24
N ILE A 133 -11.85 19.68 19.17
CA ILE A 133 -11.94 19.94 20.62
C ILE A 133 -11.24 21.25 20.99
N SER A 134 -10.02 21.49 20.47
CA SER A 134 -9.26 22.72 20.77
C SER A 134 -9.96 23.98 20.27
N LYS A 135 -10.55 23.94 19.08
CA LYS A 135 -11.34 25.06 18.53
C LYS A 135 -12.61 25.30 19.33
N SER A 136 -13.29 24.26 19.78
CA SER A 136 -14.48 24.37 20.62
C SER A 136 -14.14 24.96 21.99
N ALA A 137 -13.02 24.54 22.59
CA ALA A 137 -12.54 25.10 23.85
C ALA A 137 -12.16 26.59 23.70
N GLN A 138 -11.47 26.98 22.63
CA GLN A 138 -11.17 28.38 22.34
C GLN A 138 -12.44 29.22 22.14
N GLY A 139 -13.43 28.69 21.41
CA GLY A 139 -14.72 29.34 21.23
C GLY A 139 -15.45 29.58 22.53
N TYR A 140 -15.39 28.65 23.48
CA TYR A 140 -15.96 28.81 24.82
C TYR A 140 -15.22 29.86 25.64
N LEU A 141 -13.88 29.83 25.66
CA LEU A 141 -13.06 30.79 26.37
C LEU A 141 -13.25 32.21 25.87
N SER A 142 -13.33 32.40 24.54
CA SER A 142 -13.62 33.72 23.93
C SER A 142 -15.03 34.22 24.24
N ALA A 143 -16.02 33.33 24.28
CA ALA A 143 -17.40 33.68 24.60
C ALA A 143 -17.59 34.06 26.11
N THR A 144 -16.78 33.53 27.01
CA THR A 144 -16.77 33.82 28.43
C THR A 144 -15.88 35.03 28.83
N GLY A 145 -15.17 35.63 27.86
CA GLY A 145 -14.26 36.75 28.07
C GLY A 145 -12.96 36.38 28.80
N TYR A 146 -12.70 35.10 28.98
CA TYR A 146 -11.45 34.61 29.56
C TYR A 146 -10.38 34.55 28.47
N VAL A 147 -9.40 35.43 28.52
CA VAL A 147 -8.20 35.39 27.67
C VAL A 147 -7.07 34.75 28.48
N PRO A 148 -6.71 33.48 28.22
CA PRO A 148 -5.49 32.92 28.79
C PRO A 148 -4.32 33.70 28.17
N GLY A 149 -3.53 34.39 28.99
CA GLY A 149 -2.33 35.07 28.54
C GLY A 149 -1.32 34.08 27.99
N GLY A 150 -0.96 34.23 26.73
CA GLY A 150 0.13 33.49 26.13
C GLY A 150 -0.26 32.77 24.84
N SER A 151 0.13 33.36 23.73
CA SER A 151 0.12 32.73 22.40
C SER A 151 1.08 31.53 22.39
N THR A 152 0.55 30.33 22.49
CA THR A 152 1.30 29.10 22.17
C THR A 152 1.00 28.68 20.72
N SER A 153 1.21 29.59 19.77
CA SER A 153 1.08 29.29 18.35
C SER A 153 2.29 28.54 17.75
N ASP A 154 3.34 28.26 18.54
CA ASP A 154 4.59 27.75 18.00
C ASP A 154 4.98 26.31 18.43
N ALA A 155 4.06 25.55 19.06
CA ALA A 155 4.46 24.27 19.67
C ALA A 155 3.81 23.00 19.10
N VAL A 156 3.09 23.05 17.99
CA VAL A 156 2.59 21.79 17.39
C VAL A 156 3.02 21.69 15.94
N GLY A 157 4.13 20.98 15.76
CA GLY A 157 4.28 20.19 14.55
C GLY A 157 5.26 20.62 13.49
N ALA A 158 6.51 20.83 13.86
CA ALA A 158 7.56 20.46 12.93
C ALA A 158 8.01 19.03 13.26
N VAL A 159 7.37 18.04 12.66
CA VAL A 159 7.96 16.71 12.58
C VAL A 159 9.21 16.90 11.72
N PRO A 160 10.43 16.69 12.24
CA PRO A 160 11.62 16.84 11.42
C PRO A 160 11.55 15.79 10.32
N SER A 161 11.60 16.24 9.08
CA SER A 161 11.80 15.36 7.95
C SER A 161 13.08 14.56 8.16
N PRO A 162 13.12 13.25 7.99
CA PRO A 162 14.35 12.48 8.09
C PRO A 162 15.27 12.96 6.96
N VAL A 163 16.35 13.63 7.35
CA VAL A 163 17.45 13.99 6.45
C VAL A 163 18.20 12.69 6.17
N TRP A 164 17.97 12.09 5.02
CA TRP A 164 18.81 11.03 4.50
C TRP A 164 20.13 11.65 4.05
N THR A 165 21.11 11.67 4.94
CA THR A 165 22.49 11.89 4.54
C THR A 165 22.97 10.59 3.91
N GLY A 166 22.93 10.54 2.56
CA GLY A 166 23.52 9.45 1.80
C GLY A 166 25.03 9.42 2.07
N THR A 167 25.47 8.42 2.82
CA THR A 167 26.86 7.99 2.82
C THR A 167 26.98 6.87 1.81
N ASN A 168 27.62 7.23 0.68
CA ASN A 168 28.13 6.30 -0.31
C ASN A 168 29.08 5.28 0.34
N TRP A 169 28.85 3.99 0.09
CA TRP A 169 29.85 2.94 0.01
C TRP A 169 29.60 2.08 -1.22
#